data_29417c8afd08a3d0ebd55d8fcf9f9c24
#
_entry.id   29417c8afd08a3d0ebd55d8fcf9f9c24
#
_cell.length_a   1.000
_cell.length_b   1.000
_cell.length_c   1.000
_cell.angle_alpha   90.00
_cell.angle_beta   90.00
_cell.angle_gamma   90.00
#
_symmetry.space_group_name_H-M   'P 1'
#
loop_
_entity.id
_entity.type
_entity.pdbx_description
1 polymer ?
#
loop_
_entity_poly.entity_id
_entity_poly.type
_entity_poly.pdbx_seq_one_letter_code
_entity_poly.pdbx_strand_id
1 'polypeptide(L)'
;MKKSLLLWLALMASTSALAEGGKAIRFGVDPTFAPFEWKDPQGKLAGFDIDLGNAICQQLQAKCVWVESNFDGIIPALKARKFDAILSGMYMTEKRKAQIA
;
A
#
# COMPACT_ATOMS: atom_id res chain seq x y z
N MET A 1 46.31 14.51 15.14
CA MET A 1 45.20 14.57 16.13
C MET A 1 43.98 15.31 15.65
N LYS A 2 44.12 16.42 14.97
CA LYS A 2 42.96 17.17 14.45
C LYS A 2 42.25 16.53 13.27
N LYS A 3 42.93 15.62 12.54
CA LYS A 3 42.36 14.95 11.35
C LYS A 3 41.41 13.80 11.69
N SER A 4 41.54 13.18 12.85
CA SER A 4 40.66 12.08 13.28
C SER A 4 39.27 12.55 13.76
N LEU A 5 39.14 13.77 14.19
CA LEU A 5 37.85 14.35 14.64
C LEU A 5 36.93 14.65 13.45
N LEU A 6 37.47 15.00 12.29
CA LEU A 6 36.71 15.27 11.08
C LEU A 6 36.13 13.99 10.45
N LEU A 7 36.81 12.87 10.61
CA LEU A 7 36.33 11.56 10.13
C LEU A 7 35.15 11.04 10.93
N TRP A 8 35.06 11.36 12.21
CA TRP A 8 33.92 10.96 13.06
C TRP A 8 32.65 11.72 12.73
N LEU A 9 32.75 12.97 12.33
CA LEU A 9 31.60 13.78 11.95
C LEU A 9 30.98 13.34 10.63
N ALA A 10 31.79 12.80 9.72
CA ALA A 10 31.29 12.29 8.44
C ALA A 10 30.50 10.98 8.58
N LEU A 11 30.81 10.16 9.58
CA LEU A 11 30.12 8.91 9.84
C LEU A 11 28.73 9.10 10.45
N MET A 12 28.50 10.19 11.16
CA MET A 12 27.19 10.47 11.78
C MET A 12 26.13 10.94 10.78
N ALA A 13 26.54 11.50 9.67
CA ALA A 13 25.60 11.99 8.67
C ALA A 13 24.95 10.87 7.82
N SER A 14 25.53 9.67 7.82
CA SER A 14 25.03 8.57 7.00
C SER A 14 23.94 7.74 7.65
N THR A 15 23.64 7.94 8.94
CA THR A 15 22.64 7.14 9.64
C THR A 15 21.22 7.69 9.52
N SER A 16 21.05 8.93 9.12
CA SER A 16 19.71 9.53 8.98
C SER A 16 18.95 9.05 7.73
N ALA A 17 19.65 8.59 6.70
CA ALA A 17 19.01 8.13 5.48
C ALA A 17 18.30 6.77 5.63
N LEU A 18 18.64 5.98 6.64
CA LEU A 18 18.03 4.67 6.89
C LEU A 18 16.73 4.75 7.68
N ALA A 19 16.42 5.89 8.28
CA ALA A 19 15.20 6.08 9.08
C ALA A 19 13.96 6.38 8.22
N GLU A 20 14.12 6.57 6.91
CA GLU A 20 13.02 6.91 6.01
C GLU A 20 12.35 5.69 5.36
N GLY A 21 12.73 4.47 5.75
CA GLY A 21 12.04 3.26 5.33
C GLY A 21 10.63 3.21 5.94
N GLY A 22 9.71 4.03 5.39
CA GLY A 22 8.37 4.16 5.90
C GLY A 22 7.55 2.89 5.76
N LYS A 23 6.44 2.87 6.46
CA LYS A 23 5.45 1.80 6.37
C LYS A 23 4.94 1.71 4.93
N ALA A 24 4.68 0.50 4.49
CA ALA A 24 3.97 0.25 3.24
C ALA A 24 2.64 -0.43 3.55
N ILE A 25 1.57 0.01 2.88
CA ILE A 25 0.27 -0.64 2.96
C ILE A 25 -0.03 -1.19 1.57
N ARG A 26 -0.21 -2.50 1.50
CA ARG A 26 -0.53 -3.19 0.25
C ARG A 26 -2.03 -3.38 0.17
N PHE A 27 -2.66 -2.77 -0.83
CA PHE A 27 -4.09 -2.94 -1.10
C PHE A 27 -4.31 -3.88 -2.27
N GLY A 28 -5.15 -4.89 -2.07
CA GLY A 28 -5.65 -5.74 -3.16
C GLY A 28 -6.81 -5.06 -3.86
N VAL A 29 -6.77 -5.02 -5.19
CA VAL A 29 -7.77 -4.34 -6.00
C VAL A 29 -7.99 -5.09 -7.32
N ASP A 30 -9.25 -5.20 -7.73
CA ASP A 30 -9.62 -5.61 -9.08
C ASP A 30 -10.04 -4.37 -9.87
N PRO A 31 -9.24 -3.89 -10.81
CA PRO A 31 -9.48 -2.61 -11.47
C PRO A 31 -10.50 -2.71 -12.62
N THR A 32 -11.56 -3.49 -12.42
CA THR A 32 -12.62 -3.71 -13.43
C THR A 32 -13.99 -3.25 -12.92
N PHE A 33 -14.03 -2.33 -11.97
CA PHE A 33 -15.28 -1.91 -11.32
C PHE A 33 -15.41 -0.40 -11.22
N ALA A 34 -15.57 0.24 -12.37
CA ALA A 34 -15.84 1.70 -12.41
C ALA A 34 -17.19 2.02 -11.74
N PRO A 35 -17.34 3.12 -11.04
CA PRO A 35 -16.38 4.21 -10.85
C PRO A 35 -15.43 4.04 -9.65
N PHE A 36 -15.45 2.88 -9.01
CA PHE A 36 -14.65 2.64 -7.81
C PHE A 36 -13.19 2.42 -8.16
N GLU A 37 -12.91 1.57 -9.16
CA GLU A 37 -11.56 1.34 -9.65
C GLU A 37 -11.58 0.92 -11.12
N TRP A 38 -10.64 1.48 -11.87
CA TRP A 38 -10.40 1.12 -13.27
C TRP A 38 -8.96 1.49 -13.63
N LYS A 39 -8.56 1.12 -14.83
CA LYS A 39 -7.29 1.58 -15.40
C LYS A 39 -7.56 2.62 -16.47
N ASP A 40 -6.83 3.72 -16.41
CA ASP A 40 -6.91 4.75 -17.44
C ASP A 40 -6.21 4.29 -18.73
N PRO A 41 -6.29 5.09 -19.81
CA PRO A 41 -5.64 4.69 -21.08
C PRO A 41 -4.12 4.52 -20.98
N GLN A 42 -3.47 5.08 -19.95
CA GLN A 42 -2.03 4.91 -19.72
C GLN A 42 -1.74 3.70 -18.80
N GLY A 43 -2.75 2.94 -18.42
CA GLY A 43 -2.60 1.80 -17.53
C GLY A 43 -2.49 2.15 -16.06
N LYS A 44 -2.77 3.40 -15.68
CA LYS A 44 -2.76 3.82 -14.29
C LYS A 44 -4.07 3.51 -13.60
N LEU A 45 -3.97 3.06 -12.34
CA LEU A 45 -5.14 2.88 -11.50
C LEU A 45 -5.79 4.23 -11.18
N ALA A 46 -7.11 4.27 -11.27
CA ALA A 46 -7.92 5.44 -11.01
C ALA A 46 -9.25 5.03 -10.38
N GLY A 47 -9.93 5.99 -9.77
CA GLY A 47 -11.26 5.79 -9.22
C GLY A 47 -11.37 6.14 -7.75
N PHE A 48 -12.60 6.03 -7.24
CA PHE A 48 -12.92 6.40 -5.86
C PHE A 48 -12.07 5.64 -4.85
N ASP A 49 -11.99 4.31 -5.00
CA ASP A 49 -11.23 3.47 -4.05
C ASP A 49 -9.73 3.76 -4.11
N ILE A 50 -9.22 4.06 -5.29
CA ILE A 50 -7.80 4.41 -5.45
C ILE A 50 -7.51 5.72 -4.72
N ASP A 51 -8.35 6.73 -4.90
CA ASP A 51 -8.20 8.02 -4.21
C ASP A 51 -8.32 7.86 -2.70
N LEU A 52 -9.28 7.04 -2.24
CA LEU A 52 -9.45 6.75 -0.82
C LEU A 52 -8.22 6.06 -0.22
N GLY A 53 -7.74 5.04 -0.88
CA GLY A 53 -6.55 4.31 -0.43
C GLY A 53 -5.32 5.21 -0.36
N ASN A 54 -5.11 6.03 -1.37
CA ASN A 54 -4.00 6.98 -1.39
C ASN A 54 -4.13 8.02 -0.28
N ALA A 55 -5.35 8.48 0.03
CA ALA A 55 -5.59 9.39 1.14
C ALA A 55 -5.31 8.74 2.49
N ILE A 56 -5.68 7.47 2.65
CA ILE A 56 -5.39 6.71 3.87
C ILE A 56 -3.88 6.59 4.07
N CYS A 57 -3.15 6.24 3.02
CA CYS A 57 -1.69 6.11 3.09
C CYS A 57 -1.04 7.45 3.44
N GLN A 58 -1.51 8.54 2.83
CA GLN A 58 -0.99 9.86 3.13
C GLN A 58 -1.22 10.23 4.60
N GLN A 59 -2.41 9.98 5.13
CA GLN A 59 -2.74 10.27 6.51
C GLN A 59 -1.88 9.47 7.49
N LEU A 60 -1.55 8.24 7.15
CA LEU A 60 -0.74 7.35 7.97
C LEU A 60 0.76 7.48 7.70
N GLN A 61 1.16 8.39 6.82
CA GLN A 61 2.55 8.57 6.39
C GLN A 61 3.14 7.25 5.88
N ALA A 62 2.33 6.52 5.11
CA ALA A 62 2.69 5.24 4.55
C ALA A 62 2.74 5.32 3.03
N LYS A 63 3.47 4.39 2.42
CA LYS A 63 3.47 4.19 0.98
C LYS A 63 2.36 3.22 0.61
N CYS A 64 1.49 3.61 -0.30
CA CYS A 64 0.52 2.68 -0.89
C CYS A 64 1.18 1.80 -1.93
N VAL A 65 0.93 0.51 -1.84
CA VAL A 65 1.29 -0.47 -2.86
C VAL A 65 0.00 -1.13 -3.32
N TRP A 66 -0.35 -0.95 -4.59
CA TRP A 66 -1.56 -1.52 -5.16
C TRP A 66 -1.23 -2.85 -5.82
N VAL A 67 -1.91 -3.91 -5.37
CA VAL A 67 -1.72 -5.27 -5.89
C VAL A 67 -2.98 -5.66 -6.65
N GLU A 68 -2.86 -5.80 -7.97
CA GLU A 68 -4.00 -6.20 -8.77
C GLU A 68 -4.31 -7.67 -8.55
N SER A 69 -5.58 -7.98 -8.36
CA SER A 69 -6.06 -9.32 -8.09
C SER A 69 -7.45 -9.48 -8.68
N ASN A 70 -7.75 -10.67 -9.21
CA ASN A 70 -9.10 -10.99 -9.67
C ASN A 70 -10.03 -11.06 -8.46
N PHE A 71 -11.22 -10.45 -8.57
CA PHE A 71 -12.17 -10.35 -7.46
C PHE A 71 -12.57 -11.72 -6.91
N ASP A 72 -12.70 -12.73 -7.78
CA ASP A 72 -13.07 -14.08 -7.35
C ASP A 72 -12.01 -14.73 -6.46
N GLY A 73 -10.76 -14.34 -6.61
CA GLY A 73 -9.64 -14.86 -5.83
C GLY A 73 -9.09 -13.89 -4.79
N ILE A 74 -9.74 -12.74 -4.59
CA ILE A 74 -9.15 -11.67 -3.78
C ILE A 74 -9.15 -12.01 -2.27
N ILE A 75 -10.19 -12.68 -1.77
CA ILE A 75 -10.24 -13.10 -0.36
C ILE A 75 -9.21 -14.18 -0.06
N PRO A 76 -9.10 -15.26 -0.85
CA PRO A 76 -8.01 -16.23 -0.66
C PRO A 76 -6.61 -15.59 -0.74
N ALA A 77 -6.42 -14.62 -1.63
CA ALA A 77 -5.16 -13.91 -1.74
C ALA A 77 -4.84 -13.08 -0.48
N LEU A 78 -5.85 -12.44 0.12
CA LEU A 78 -5.69 -11.76 1.40
C LEU A 78 -5.28 -12.74 2.50
N LYS A 79 -5.94 -13.87 2.57
CA LYS A 79 -5.60 -14.92 3.55
C LYS A 79 -4.19 -15.47 3.36
N ALA A 80 -3.72 -15.53 2.12
CA ALA A 80 -2.35 -15.91 1.79
C ALA A 80 -1.35 -14.77 1.99
N ARG A 81 -1.79 -13.63 2.49
CA ARG A 81 -0.97 -12.46 2.81
C ARG A 81 -0.28 -11.85 1.59
N LYS A 82 -0.92 -11.91 0.44
CA LYS A 82 -0.40 -11.26 -0.76
C LYS A 82 -0.56 -9.73 -0.68
N PHE A 83 -1.47 -9.26 0.15
CA PHE A 83 -1.65 -7.85 0.48
C PHE A 83 -2.22 -7.74 1.90
N ASP A 84 -2.30 -6.53 2.41
CA ASP A 84 -2.68 -6.28 3.81
C ASP A 84 -4.17 -6.01 3.97
N ALA A 85 -4.83 -5.50 2.93
CA ALA A 85 -6.24 -5.18 2.95
C ALA A 85 -6.80 -5.24 1.54
N ILE A 86 -8.11 -5.42 1.43
CA ILE A 86 -8.84 -5.34 0.17
C ILE A 86 -9.51 -3.98 0.09
N LEU A 87 -9.32 -3.28 -1.02
CA LEU A 87 -10.03 -2.04 -1.31
C LEU A 87 -10.47 -2.11 -2.76
N SER A 88 -11.65 -2.70 -2.98
CA SER A 88 -12.12 -3.05 -4.32
C SER A 88 -13.66 -3.11 -4.40
N GLY A 89 -14.33 -2.11 -3.82
CA GLY A 89 -15.79 -2.01 -3.90
C GLY A 89 -16.53 -3.20 -3.31
N MET A 90 -15.95 -3.83 -2.29
CA MET A 90 -16.48 -5.05 -1.72
C MET A 90 -17.53 -4.77 -0.65
N TYR A 91 -18.72 -5.35 -0.79
CA TYR A 91 -19.74 -5.26 0.25
C TYR A 91 -19.40 -6.15 1.44
N MET A 92 -19.77 -5.71 2.62
CA MET A 92 -19.68 -6.51 3.83
C MET A 92 -20.90 -7.44 3.91
N THR A 93 -20.67 -8.75 3.79
CA THR A 93 -21.71 -9.78 3.93
C THR A 93 -21.37 -10.68 5.10
N GLU A 94 -22.38 -11.40 5.63
CA GLU A 94 -22.14 -12.34 6.74
C GLU A 94 -21.14 -13.43 6.34
N LYS A 95 -21.24 -13.92 5.10
CA LYS A 95 -20.30 -14.92 4.58
C LYS A 95 -18.87 -14.37 4.56
N ARG A 96 -18.69 -13.11 4.14
CA ARG A 96 -17.36 -12.49 4.09
C ARG A 96 -16.83 -12.20 5.50
N LYS A 97 -17.71 -11.76 6.42
CA LYS A 97 -17.32 -11.54 7.81
C LYS A 97 -16.81 -12.81 8.48
N ALA A 98 -17.35 -13.96 8.10
CA ALA A 98 -16.90 -15.25 8.63
C ALA A 98 -15.49 -15.63 8.14
N GLN A 99 -15.03 -15.06 7.04
CA GLN A 99 -13.73 -15.36 6.46
C GLN A 99 -12.67 -14.31 6.76
N ILE A 100 -13.08 -13.04 6.80
CA ILE A 100 -12.19 -11.88 7.00
C ILE A 100 -12.87 -10.88 7.91
N ALA A 101 -12.09 -10.23 8.75
CA ALA A 101 -12.58 -9.19 9.66
C ALA A 101 -12.58 -7.82 8.99
#